data_c46101aa3eaeb2f9b27f66c1c24c2496
#
_entry.id   c46101aa3eaeb2f9b27f66c1c24c2496
#
_cell.length_a   1.000
_cell.length_b   1.000
_cell.length_c   1.000
_cell.angle_alpha   90.00
_cell.angle_beta   90.00
_cell.angle_gamma   90.00
#
_symmetry.space_group_name_H-M   'P 1'
#
loop_
_entity.id
_entity.type
_entity.pdbx_description
1 polymer ?
#
loop_
_entity_poly.entity_id
_entity_poly.type
_entity_poly.pdbx_seq_one_letter_code
_entity_poly.pdbx_strand_id
1 'polypeptide(L)'
;VDGSPVADAMVLSHPEQLDRLRAACPDAAHTAVLAGDPCFDRMEAARRHRERFRRALDLRPGQRLVLLNSTWNPSSLFGDGGGADVLPSLLPRLTSELPADEYRSAAVLHPNIWYGHGPGQIRAWLDRARRGGLTLVDPVTSWRQALIAADVVIGDAGSVSYYAAALGIPVLMGAPSAGLLDAGSPVASFVRQAPRLVPHVPLRTQLESVLDGSGPPRGPAELVSSVPGRAAALLRRHFYELIGIPEPPEPALLDPLPLPAYERVERTAPTRVTTRLPGAGEIEVSRYADPVSPPPGEGEAHLAVHEDTLDPGVLALADVIYRYGAADDVRFGGPGRWTAEVLDRMPECGLAAFVTDDGRCVARARGGPLVLLDGAPGAEVPRSADPALFASALYAWLAAGKSLRDLASNGMTVWTGTGTGTETETTADGTRADGACAHRVSVTPITPATPTDVP
;
A
#
# COMPACT_ATOMS: atom_id res chain seq x y z
N VAL A 1 37.46 21.75 -25.18
CA VAL A 1 36.30 21.00 -25.72
C VAL A 1 35.86 21.77 -26.95
N ASP A 2 35.94 21.16 -28.12
CA ASP A 2 35.76 21.76 -29.44
C ASP A 2 34.29 21.94 -29.86
N GLY A 3 33.32 21.59 -28.95
CA GLY A 3 31.89 21.66 -29.21
C GLY A 3 31.32 20.44 -29.94
N SER A 4 32.12 19.44 -30.29
CA SER A 4 31.65 18.23 -30.94
C SER A 4 30.85 17.35 -29.95
N PRO A 5 29.72 16.74 -30.37
CA PRO A 5 29.02 15.77 -29.56
C PRO A 5 29.93 14.59 -29.15
N VAL A 6 29.90 14.19 -27.88
CA VAL A 6 30.70 13.06 -27.38
C VAL A 6 30.02 11.73 -27.70
N ALA A 7 28.69 11.72 -27.82
CA ALA A 7 27.88 10.52 -28.05
C ALA A 7 27.69 10.31 -29.55
N ASP A 8 27.85 9.08 -30.04
CA ASP A 8 27.55 8.68 -31.42
C ASP A 8 26.03 8.73 -31.68
N ALA A 9 25.21 8.47 -30.66
CA ALA A 9 23.75 8.54 -30.73
C ALA A 9 23.14 9.04 -29.42
N MET A 10 22.11 9.88 -29.55
CA MET A 10 21.23 10.31 -28.47
C MET A 10 19.85 9.71 -28.68
N VAL A 11 19.50 8.74 -27.85
CA VAL A 11 18.21 8.05 -27.95
C VAL A 11 17.11 8.96 -27.38
N LEU A 12 16.07 9.18 -28.18
CA LEU A 12 14.91 9.98 -27.83
C LEU A 12 13.64 9.11 -27.90
N SER A 13 12.73 9.34 -26.96
CA SER A 13 11.49 8.58 -26.89
C SER A 13 10.36 9.19 -27.72
N HIS A 14 10.40 10.49 -27.99
CA HIS A 14 9.35 11.21 -28.71
C HIS A 14 9.91 12.34 -29.57
N PRO A 15 9.31 12.68 -30.74
CA PRO A 15 9.75 13.77 -31.62
C PRO A 15 9.84 15.14 -30.92
N GLU A 16 9.00 15.43 -29.93
CA GLU A 16 9.07 16.69 -29.18
C GLU A 16 10.43 16.90 -28.50
N GLN A 17 11.09 15.81 -28.09
CA GLN A 17 12.44 15.88 -27.52
C GLN A 17 13.46 16.28 -28.57
N LEU A 18 13.27 15.85 -29.82
CA LEU A 18 14.13 16.28 -30.94
C LEU A 18 13.97 17.78 -31.23
N ASP A 19 12.74 18.30 -31.16
CA ASP A 19 12.49 19.72 -31.37
C ASP A 19 13.14 20.57 -30.26
N ARG A 20 13.07 20.12 -29.00
CA ARG A 20 13.77 20.75 -27.89
C ARG A 20 15.30 20.64 -28.02
N LEU A 21 15.81 19.49 -28.47
CA LEU A 21 17.25 19.32 -28.72
C LEU A 21 17.73 20.27 -29.82
N ARG A 22 17.00 20.39 -30.92
CA ARG A 22 17.33 21.35 -31.99
C ARG A 22 17.33 22.78 -31.52
N ALA A 23 16.43 23.14 -30.63
CA ALA A 23 16.40 24.50 -30.07
C ALA A 23 17.54 24.76 -29.08
N ALA A 24 17.87 23.77 -28.23
CA ALA A 24 18.88 23.91 -27.17
C ALA A 24 20.34 23.68 -27.65
N CYS A 25 20.53 22.72 -28.55
CA CYS A 25 21.83 22.28 -29.07
C CYS A 25 21.73 21.78 -30.51
N PRO A 26 21.61 22.68 -31.50
CA PRO A 26 21.44 22.30 -32.94
C PRO A 26 22.53 21.36 -33.44
N ASP A 27 23.75 21.53 -32.98
CA ASP A 27 24.93 20.76 -33.40
C ASP A 27 24.80 19.27 -32.97
N ALA A 28 24.07 18.97 -31.91
CA ALA A 28 23.80 17.59 -31.45
C ALA A 28 22.60 16.94 -32.13
N ALA A 29 21.78 17.67 -32.86
CA ALA A 29 20.56 17.17 -33.45
C ALA A 29 20.73 15.99 -34.44
N HIS A 30 21.92 15.94 -35.10
CA HIS A 30 22.26 14.87 -36.03
C HIS A 30 22.51 13.51 -35.35
N THR A 31 22.80 13.50 -34.03
CA THR A 31 23.00 12.27 -33.27
C THR A 31 21.68 11.68 -32.74
N ALA A 32 20.55 12.39 -32.93
CA ALA A 32 19.27 11.97 -32.40
C ALA A 32 18.71 10.71 -33.08
N VAL A 33 18.33 9.72 -32.29
CA VAL A 33 17.69 8.48 -32.72
C VAL A 33 16.35 8.32 -32.03
N LEU A 34 15.25 8.38 -32.78
CA LEU A 34 13.91 8.16 -32.27
C LEU A 34 13.63 6.66 -32.12
N ALA A 35 13.77 6.12 -30.93
CA ALA A 35 13.63 4.71 -30.67
C ALA A 35 12.54 4.37 -29.63
N GLY A 36 11.83 5.37 -29.09
CA GLY A 36 10.83 5.15 -28.06
C GLY A 36 11.43 4.92 -26.66
N ASP A 37 10.63 4.41 -25.74
CA ASP A 37 11.01 4.18 -24.35
C ASP A 37 10.89 2.70 -23.96
N PRO A 38 12.01 1.95 -23.88
CA PRO A 38 11.98 0.53 -23.53
C PRO A 38 11.53 0.26 -22.10
N CYS A 39 11.68 1.23 -21.18
CA CYS A 39 11.17 1.11 -19.83
C CYS A 39 9.64 1.16 -19.80
N PHE A 40 9.06 2.09 -20.55
CA PHE A 40 7.62 2.22 -20.69
C PHE A 40 7.02 0.99 -21.40
N ASP A 41 7.61 0.56 -22.51
CA ASP A 41 7.18 -0.64 -23.26
C ASP A 41 7.13 -1.88 -22.35
N ARG A 42 8.14 -2.02 -21.47
CA ARG A 42 8.21 -3.13 -20.50
C ARG A 42 7.12 -3.06 -19.45
N MET A 43 6.78 -1.86 -18.98
CA MET A 43 5.68 -1.64 -18.04
C MET A 43 4.32 -1.90 -18.68
N GLU A 44 4.09 -1.38 -19.90
CA GLU A 44 2.85 -1.63 -20.66
C GLU A 44 2.62 -3.12 -20.89
N ALA A 45 3.64 -3.85 -21.34
CA ALA A 45 3.55 -5.30 -21.52
C ALA A 45 3.23 -6.05 -20.22
N ALA A 46 3.64 -5.52 -19.06
CA ALA A 46 3.44 -6.13 -17.77
C ALA A 46 2.10 -5.75 -17.08
N ARG A 47 1.33 -4.77 -17.58
CA ARG A 47 0.04 -4.33 -16.97
C ARG A 47 -0.94 -5.48 -16.77
N ARG A 48 -0.97 -6.43 -17.69
CA ARG A 48 -1.80 -7.65 -17.59
C ARG A 48 -1.50 -8.49 -16.35
N HIS A 49 -0.34 -8.29 -15.70
CA HIS A 49 0.08 -9.01 -14.50
C HIS A 49 -0.14 -8.22 -13.21
N ARG A 50 -0.89 -7.11 -13.26
CA ARG A 50 -1.15 -6.22 -12.11
C ARG A 50 -1.57 -6.98 -10.86
N GLU A 51 -2.55 -7.87 -10.95
CA GLU A 51 -3.02 -8.64 -9.79
C GLU A 51 -1.97 -9.59 -9.22
N ARG A 52 -1.05 -10.08 -10.05
CA ARG A 52 0.09 -10.87 -9.59
C ARG A 52 1.07 -10.03 -8.77
N PHE A 53 1.32 -8.80 -9.20
CA PHE A 53 2.18 -7.86 -8.46
C PHE A 53 1.52 -7.39 -7.17
N ARG A 54 0.21 -7.16 -7.17
CA ARG A 54 -0.55 -6.81 -5.97
C ARG A 54 -0.43 -7.91 -4.91
N ARG A 55 -0.65 -9.17 -5.28
CA ARG A 55 -0.48 -10.31 -4.37
C ARG A 55 0.95 -10.44 -3.85
N ALA A 56 1.95 -10.23 -4.71
CA ALA A 56 3.36 -10.27 -4.31
C ALA A 56 3.76 -9.15 -3.34
N LEU A 57 3.03 -8.04 -3.31
CA LEU A 57 3.17 -6.95 -2.35
C LEU A 57 2.24 -7.11 -1.13
N ASP A 58 1.65 -8.29 -0.93
CA ASP A 58 0.75 -8.62 0.17
C ASP A 58 -0.49 -7.72 0.26
N LEU A 59 -1.02 -7.28 -0.90
CA LEU A 59 -2.30 -6.62 -0.94
C LEU A 59 -3.44 -7.64 -0.89
N ARG A 60 -4.41 -7.36 -0.05
CA ARG A 60 -5.66 -8.11 0.00
C ARG A 60 -6.64 -7.64 -1.08
N PRO A 61 -7.57 -8.51 -1.51
CA PRO A 61 -8.68 -8.07 -2.38
C PRO A 61 -9.41 -6.86 -1.78
N GLY A 62 -9.73 -5.88 -2.63
CA GLY A 62 -10.39 -4.65 -2.21
C GLY A 62 -9.50 -3.57 -1.61
N GLN A 63 -8.28 -3.88 -1.15
CA GLN A 63 -7.36 -2.84 -0.66
C GLN A 63 -6.85 -1.95 -1.79
N ARG A 64 -6.72 -0.66 -1.54
CA ARG A 64 -6.11 0.32 -2.44
C ARG A 64 -4.64 0.54 -2.09
N LEU A 65 -3.75 0.50 -3.06
CA LEU A 65 -2.32 0.77 -2.88
C LEU A 65 -2.02 2.25 -3.14
N VAL A 66 -1.63 2.96 -2.09
CA VAL A 66 -1.06 4.31 -2.16
C VAL A 66 0.46 4.19 -2.27
N LEU A 67 1.02 4.55 -3.42
CA LEU A 67 2.45 4.49 -3.65
C LEU A 67 3.08 5.88 -3.47
N LEU A 68 3.96 6.02 -2.49
CA LEU A 68 4.82 7.19 -2.35
C LEU A 68 6.01 7.07 -3.29
N ASN A 69 6.32 8.13 -4.01
CA ASN A 69 7.46 8.19 -4.90
C ASN A 69 8.28 9.45 -4.69
N SER A 70 9.58 9.32 -4.52
CA SER A 70 10.48 10.47 -4.33
C SER A 70 11.71 10.41 -5.22
N THR A 71 12.01 11.55 -5.87
CA THR A 71 13.33 11.88 -6.38
C THR A 71 14.28 12.20 -5.22
N TRP A 72 15.50 12.70 -5.50
CA TRP A 72 16.58 12.81 -4.50
C TRP A 72 17.05 14.24 -4.20
N ASN A 73 16.46 15.26 -4.81
CA ASN A 73 16.84 16.65 -4.55
C ASN A 73 16.14 17.23 -3.31
N PRO A 74 16.61 18.36 -2.74
CA PRO A 74 16.00 18.98 -1.55
C PRO A 74 14.53 19.33 -1.69
N SER A 75 14.06 19.60 -2.89
CA SER A 75 12.66 19.90 -3.18
C SER A 75 11.84 18.66 -3.58
N SER A 76 12.35 17.46 -3.35
CA SER A 76 11.65 16.19 -3.56
C SER A 76 10.61 15.92 -2.45
N LEU A 77 9.83 14.86 -2.62
CA LEU A 77 8.90 14.40 -1.58
C LEU A 77 9.63 14.02 -0.29
N PHE A 78 10.82 13.42 -0.41
CA PHE A 78 11.65 13.02 0.73
C PHE A 78 12.26 14.23 1.47
N GLY A 79 12.70 15.25 0.71
CA GLY A 79 13.32 16.44 1.25
C GLY A 79 14.82 16.26 1.60
N ASP A 80 15.32 17.14 2.44
CA ASP A 80 16.72 17.18 2.91
C ASP A 80 16.86 17.35 4.45
N GLY A 81 15.77 17.21 5.19
CA GLY A 81 15.70 17.42 6.64
C GLY A 81 15.25 18.83 7.02
N GLY A 82 14.80 19.64 6.06
CA GLY A 82 14.28 20.98 6.29
C GLY A 82 12.86 21.01 6.85
N GLY A 83 12.47 22.12 7.49
CA GLY A 83 11.13 22.27 8.07
C GLY A 83 9.99 22.33 7.04
N ALA A 84 10.31 22.44 5.75
CA ALA A 84 9.35 22.46 4.65
C ALA A 84 9.16 21.10 3.98
N ASP A 85 9.84 20.05 4.46
CA ASP A 85 9.76 18.72 3.90
C ASP A 85 8.36 18.13 4.05
N VAL A 86 7.88 17.51 2.98
CA VAL A 86 6.51 16.97 2.92
C VAL A 86 6.41 15.62 3.64
N LEU A 87 7.40 14.75 3.45
CA LEU A 87 7.34 13.37 3.93
C LEU A 87 7.13 13.25 5.45
N PRO A 88 7.81 14.04 6.31
CA PRO A 88 7.59 13.96 7.76
C PRO A 88 6.14 14.28 8.20
N SER A 89 5.45 15.17 7.46
CA SER A 89 4.06 15.51 7.72
C SER A 89 3.08 14.52 7.08
N LEU A 90 3.45 13.89 5.96
CA LEU A 90 2.61 12.96 5.22
C LEU A 90 2.56 11.57 5.89
N LEU A 91 3.68 11.06 6.41
CA LEU A 91 3.74 9.72 7.00
C LEU A 91 2.73 9.49 8.13
N PRO A 92 2.58 10.40 9.12
CA PRO A 92 1.53 10.25 10.14
C PRO A 92 0.12 10.24 9.55
N ARG A 93 -0.14 11.00 8.51
CA ARG A 93 -1.46 11.07 7.85
C ARG A 93 -1.84 9.75 7.17
N LEU A 94 -0.86 9.00 6.63
CA LEU A 94 -1.12 7.67 6.06
C LEU A 94 -1.67 6.69 7.11
N THR A 95 -1.25 6.82 8.36
CA THR A 95 -1.65 5.92 9.45
C THR A 95 -2.86 6.41 10.23
N SER A 96 -3.08 7.72 10.31
CA SER A 96 -4.18 8.33 11.09
C SER A 96 -5.44 8.62 10.26
N GLU A 97 -5.32 8.79 8.94
CA GLU A 97 -6.44 9.18 8.08
C GLU A 97 -6.88 8.06 7.12
N LEU A 98 -6.04 7.03 6.89
CA LEU A 98 -6.34 5.92 6.01
C LEU A 98 -6.54 4.62 6.81
N PRO A 99 -7.73 4.00 6.75
CA PRO A 99 -7.96 2.72 7.42
C PRO A 99 -7.07 1.61 6.85
N ALA A 100 -6.38 0.88 7.73
CA ALA A 100 -5.39 -0.15 7.35
C ALA A 100 -5.99 -1.35 6.59
N ASP A 101 -7.30 -1.57 6.70
CA ASP A 101 -8.01 -2.64 5.99
C ASP A 101 -8.43 -2.23 4.58
N GLU A 102 -8.55 -0.93 4.30
CA GLU A 102 -8.93 -0.38 3.00
C GLU A 102 -7.71 0.06 2.17
N TYR A 103 -6.68 0.57 2.85
CA TYR A 103 -5.50 1.13 2.22
C TYR A 103 -4.22 0.42 2.62
N ARG A 104 -3.34 0.30 1.68
CA ARG A 104 -1.95 -0.13 1.85
C ARG A 104 -1.04 0.98 1.37
N SER A 105 0.00 1.29 2.11
CA SER A 105 1.01 2.25 1.68
C SER A 105 2.33 1.56 1.33
N ALA A 106 2.98 2.02 0.27
CA ALA A 106 4.33 1.62 -0.10
C ALA A 106 5.14 2.85 -0.51
N ALA A 107 6.46 2.78 -0.42
CA ALA A 107 7.36 3.86 -0.82
C ALA A 107 8.49 3.36 -1.71
N VAL A 108 8.69 4.07 -2.82
CA VAL A 108 9.84 3.97 -3.71
C VAL A 108 10.67 5.24 -3.56
N LEU A 109 11.83 5.12 -2.95
CA LEU A 109 12.77 6.22 -2.79
C LEU A 109 13.87 6.11 -3.84
N HIS A 110 14.25 7.22 -4.45
CA HIS A 110 15.27 7.21 -5.50
C HIS A 110 16.55 6.46 -5.07
N PRO A 111 17.24 5.73 -5.97
CA PRO A 111 18.49 5.03 -5.63
C PRO A 111 19.53 5.90 -4.93
N ASN A 112 19.65 7.19 -5.26
CA ASN A 112 20.55 8.11 -4.59
C ASN A 112 20.19 8.35 -3.12
N ILE A 113 18.90 8.34 -2.74
CA ILE A 113 18.48 8.37 -1.34
C ILE A 113 18.82 7.03 -0.69
N TRP A 114 18.38 5.93 -1.33
CA TRP A 114 18.49 4.58 -0.79
C TRP A 114 19.93 4.18 -0.50
N TYR A 115 20.84 4.40 -1.46
CA TYR A 115 22.25 4.05 -1.32
C TYR A 115 23.10 5.16 -0.72
N GLY A 116 22.73 6.43 -0.92
CA GLY A 116 23.43 7.58 -0.35
C GLY A 116 23.38 7.62 1.18
N HIS A 117 22.21 7.33 1.76
CA HIS A 117 22.07 7.22 3.21
C HIS A 117 22.27 5.80 3.75
N GLY A 118 22.13 4.79 2.88
CA GLY A 118 22.16 3.38 3.22
C GLY A 118 20.81 2.83 3.63
N PRO A 119 20.45 1.59 3.17
CA PRO A 119 19.15 0.98 3.43
C PRO A 119 18.80 0.83 4.92
N GLY A 120 19.79 0.60 5.78
CA GLY A 120 19.61 0.51 7.23
C GLY A 120 19.14 1.83 7.85
N GLN A 121 19.76 2.95 7.44
CA GLN A 121 19.39 4.28 7.92
C GLN A 121 17.98 4.68 7.45
N ILE A 122 17.64 4.39 6.18
CA ILE A 122 16.30 4.64 5.66
C ILE A 122 15.24 3.84 6.44
N ARG A 123 15.51 2.56 6.72
CA ARG A 123 14.62 1.74 7.55
C ARG A 123 14.45 2.31 8.96
N ALA A 124 15.52 2.80 9.57
CA ALA A 124 15.46 3.40 10.90
C ALA A 124 14.63 4.70 10.92
N TRP A 125 14.82 5.59 9.96
CA TRP A 125 14.05 6.83 9.85
C TRP A 125 12.55 6.58 9.60
N LEU A 126 12.22 5.54 8.86
CA LEU A 126 10.85 5.20 8.49
C LEU A 126 10.25 4.10 9.39
N ASP A 127 10.93 3.70 10.48
CA ASP A 127 10.52 2.56 11.31
C ASP A 127 9.10 2.69 11.86
N ARG A 128 8.72 3.86 12.38
CA ARG A 128 7.35 4.12 12.86
C ARG A 128 6.30 3.90 11.76
N ALA A 129 6.53 4.44 10.57
CA ALA A 129 5.62 4.26 9.44
C ALA A 129 5.58 2.80 8.96
N ARG A 130 6.74 2.10 8.96
CA ARG A 130 6.83 0.67 8.61
C ARG A 130 6.01 -0.18 9.59
N ARG A 131 6.15 0.04 10.89
CA ARG A 131 5.33 -0.65 11.90
C ARG A 131 3.84 -0.36 11.75
N GLY A 132 3.49 0.81 11.23
CA GLY A 132 2.13 1.18 10.85
C GLY A 132 1.66 0.57 9.50
N GLY A 133 2.54 -0.14 8.78
CA GLY A 133 2.20 -0.85 7.55
C GLY A 133 2.81 -0.32 6.26
N LEU A 134 3.68 0.72 6.31
CA LEU A 134 4.40 1.20 5.13
C LEU A 134 5.40 0.15 4.63
N THR A 135 5.28 -0.27 3.38
CA THR A 135 6.20 -1.18 2.71
C THR A 135 7.28 -0.39 1.95
N LEU A 136 8.56 -0.67 2.20
CA LEU A 136 9.65 -0.11 1.40
C LEU A 136 9.91 -1.01 0.19
N VAL A 137 9.89 -0.42 -0.99
CA VAL A 137 10.09 -1.11 -2.27
C VAL A 137 11.51 -0.86 -2.76
N ASP A 138 12.18 -1.93 -3.21
CA ASP A 138 13.50 -1.80 -3.80
C ASP A 138 13.46 -0.87 -5.03
N PRO A 139 14.26 0.23 -5.02
CA PRO A 139 14.17 1.27 -6.04
C PRO A 139 14.78 0.89 -7.39
N VAL A 140 15.48 -0.22 -7.49
CA VAL A 140 16.13 -0.68 -8.73
C VAL A 140 15.33 -1.77 -9.41
N THR A 141 14.96 -2.81 -8.64
CA THR A 141 14.40 -4.04 -9.19
C THR A 141 12.88 -4.11 -9.15
N SER A 142 12.21 -3.40 -8.22
CA SER A 142 10.79 -3.62 -7.89
C SER A 142 9.88 -2.40 -8.09
N TRP A 143 10.41 -1.23 -8.38
CA TRP A 143 9.61 0.00 -8.49
C TRP A 143 8.56 -0.03 -9.61
N ARG A 144 8.88 -0.67 -10.75
CA ARG A 144 7.95 -0.77 -11.90
C ARG A 144 6.74 -1.61 -11.54
N GLN A 145 6.97 -2.71 -10.86
CA GLN A 145 5.92 -3.62 -10.40
C GLN A 145 5.03 -2.96 -9.35
N ALA A 146 5.64 -2.22 -8.40
CA ALA A 146 4.90 -1.44 -7.41
C ALA A 146 4.06 -0.34 -8.08
N LEU A 147 4.60 0.33 -9.09
CA LEU A 147 3.87 1.32 -9.87
C LEU A 147 2.66 0.69 -10.58
N ILE A 148 2.85 -0.43 -11.29
CA ILE A 148 1.75 -1.14 -11.97
C ILE A 148 0.69 -1.63 -10.96
N ALA A 149 1.09 -2.02 -9.75
CA ALA A 149 0.19 -2.46 -8.68
C ALA A 149 -0.59 -1.32 -8.02
N ALA A 150 -0.10 -0.08 -8.11
CA ALA A 150 -0.67 1.09 -7.44
C ALA A 150 -2.06 1.47 -7.96
N ASP A 151 -2.89 1.99 -7.07
CA ASP A 151 -4.17 2.62 -7.40
C ASP A 151 -4.02 4.14 -7.50
N VAL A 152 -3.11 4.71 -6.70
CA VAL A 152 -2.79 6.13 -6.70
C VAL A 152 -1.33 6.34 -6.31
N VAL A 153 -0.71 7.37 -6.87
CA VAL A 153 0.67 7.78 -6.55
C VAL A 153 0.65 9.14 -5.86
N ILE A 154 1.36 9.27 -4.73
CA ILE A 154 1.74 10.56 -4.16
C ILE A 154 3.23 10.74 -4.46
N GLY A 155 3.57 11.74 -5.27
CA GLY A 155 4.92 11.88 -5.76
C GLY A 155 5.41 13.32 -5.91
N ASP A 156 6.58 13.45 -6.47
CA ASP A 156 7.20 14.71 -6.84
C ASP A 156 7.39 14.84 -8.37
N ALA A 157 8.10 15.87 -8.80
CA ALA A 157 8.35 16.19 -10.21
C ALA A 157 9.36 15.23 -10.87
N GLY A 158 9.23 13.94 -10.63
CA GLY A 158 10.11 12.89 -11.15
C GLY A 158 9.52 12.04 -12.26
N SER A 159 10.38 11.24 -12.90
CA SER A 159 10.00 10.34 -13.99
C SER A 159 9.00 9.27 -13.56
N VAL A 160 9.06 8.78 -12.31
CA VAL A 160 8.13 7.75 -11.82
C VAL A 160 6.71 8.28 -11.73
N SER A 161 6.52 9.54 -11.27
CA SER A 161 5.20 10.21 -11.30
C SER A 161 4.69 10.39 -12.74
N TYR A 162 5.59 10.71 -13.67
CA TYR A 162 5.25 10.85 -15.08
C TYR A 162 4.84 9.51 -15.71
N TYR A 163 5.57 8.43 -15.42
CA TYR A 163 5.19 7.07 -15.85
C TYR A 163 3.86 6.61 -15.24
N ALA A 164 3.58 6.97 -13.97
CA ALA A 164 2.28 6.69 -13.36
C ALA A 164 1.14 7.30 -14.20
N ALA A 165 1.24 8.59 -14.50
CA ALA A 165 0.26 9.29 -15.32
C ALA A 165 0.17 8.71 -16.75
N ALA A 166 1.30 8.33 -17.36
CA ALA A 166 1.33 7.69 -18.68
C ALA A 166 0.64 6.31 -18.68
N LEU A 167 0.73 5.58 -17.58
CA LEU A 167 0.02 4.30 -17.36
C LEU A 167 -1.46 4.48 -16.99
N GLY A 168 -1.95 5.70 -16.86
CA GLY A 168 -3.32 5.97 -16.46
C GLY A 168 -3.57 5.90 -14.95
N ILE A 169 -2.51 5.86 -14.14
CA ILE A 169 -2.61 5.84 -12.67
C ILE A 169 -2.72 7.29 -12.17
N PRO A 170 -3.73 7.62 -11.34
CA PRO A 170 -3.89 8.94 -10.76
C PRO A 170 -2.65 9.35 -9.93
N VAL A 171 -2.25 10.63 -10.05
CA VAL A 171 -1.10 11.19 -9.32
C VAL A 171 -1.53 12.41 -8.54
N LEU A 172 -1.21 12.43 -7.25
CA LEU A 172 -1.32 13.57 -6.36
C LEU A 172 0.09 14.14 -6.09
N MET A 173 0.34 15.37 -6.51
CA MET A 173 1.67 15.98 -6.38
C MET A 173 1.91 16.47 -4.94
N GLY A 174 2.75 15.76 -4.21
CA GLY A 174 3.17 16.14 -2.86
C GLY A 174 4.23 17.24 -2.85
N ALA A 175 5.18 17.19 -3.78
CA ALA A 175 6.27 18.17 -3.92
C ALA A 175 6.40 18.64 -5.39
N PRO A 176 5.60 19.60 -5.85
CA PRO A 176 5.51 20.01 -7.24
C PRO A 176 6.60 21.04 -7.62
N SER A 177 7.88 20.69 -7.52
CA SER A 177 9.00 21.58 -7.81
C SER A 177 9.21 21.79 -9.32
N ALA A 178 8.32 22.53 -9.97
CA ALA A 178 8.38 22.82 -11.39
C ALA A 178 9.57 23.70 -11.80
N GLY A 179 10.15 24.48 -10.87
CA GLY A 179 11.24 25.43 -11.16
C GLY A 179 12.59 24.80 -11.58
N LEU A 180 12.74 23.49 -11.36
CA LEU A 180 13.92 22.73 -11.79
C LEU A 180 13.74 22.04 -13.15
N LEU A 181 12.56 22.14 -13.75
CA LEU A 181 12.24 21.51 -15.03
C LEU A 181 12.32 22.53 -16.16
N ASP A 182 12.74 22.06 -17.34
CA ASP A 182 12.54 22.84 -18.56
C ASP A 182 11.03 23.11 -18.74
N ALA A 183 10.66 24.38 -18.77
CA ALA A 183 9.27 24.84 -18.84
C ALA A 183 8.51 24.32 -20.07
N GLY A 184 9.23 24.04 -21.16
CA GLY A 184 8.71 23.44 -22.39
C GLY A 184 8.57 21.92 -22.35
N SER A 185 9.05 21.26 -21.29
CA SER A 185 9.04 19.80 -21.23
C SER A 185 7.63 19.24 -20.93
N PRO A 186 7.30 18.04 -21.45
CA PRO A 186 6.06 17.34 -21.10
C PRO A 186 5.90 17.09 -19.61
N VAL A 187 7.00 16.83 -18.89
CA VAL A 187 7.00 16.65 -17.44
C VAL A 187 6.59 17.93 -16.72
N ALA A 188 7.12 19.10 -17.14
CA ALA A 188 6.71 20.38 -16.56
C ALA A 188 5.23 20.69 -16.83
N SER A 189 4.73 20.36 -18.02
CA SER A 189 3.29 20.48 -18.34
C SER A 189 2.43 19.59 -17.46
N PHE A 190 2.82 18.33 -17.26
CA PHE A 190 2.17 17.39 -16.37
C PHE A 190 2.13 17.92 -14.92
N VAL A 191 3.26 18.36 -14.36
CA VAL A 191 3.36 18.87 -12.98
C VAL A 191 2.48 20.11 -12.76
N ARG A 192 2.32 20.96 -13.78
CA ARG A 192 1.41 22.12 -13.70
C ARG A 192 -0.07 21.73 -13.64
N GLN A 193 -0.45 20.64 -14.29
CA GLN A 193 -1.84 20.20 -14.45
C GLN A 193 -2.27 19.21 -13.36
N ALA A 194 -1.33 18.44 -12.81
CA ALA A 194 -1.64 17.41 -11.82
C ALA A 194 -2.17 18.03 -10.51
N PRO A 195 -3.18 17.39 -9.87
CA PRO A 195 -3.69 17.80 -8.57
C PRO A 195 -2.58 17.81 -7.52
N ARG A 196 -2.66 18.77 -6.59
CA ARG A 196 -1.65 18.98 -5.54
C ARG A 196 -2.15 18.52 -4.19
N LEU A 197 -1.25 17.91 -3.41
CA LEU A 197 -1.52 17.60 -2.01
C LEU A 197 -1.70 18.90 -1.20
N VAL A 198 -2.83 19.02 -0.53
CA VAL A 198 -3.17 20.17 0.33
C VAL A 198 -3.05 19.75 1.78
N PRO A 199 -2.17 20.37 2.60
CA PRO A 199 -1.88 19.92 3.96
C PRO A 199 -3.12 19.87 4.89
N HIS A 200 -4.05 20.79 4.76
CA HIS A 200 -5.20 20.96 5.68
C HIS A 200 -6.48 20.23 5.23
N VAL A 201 -6.45 19.58 4.05
CA VAL A 201 -7.57 18.78 3.57
C VAL A 201 -7.31 17.32 3.96
N PRO A 202 -8.29 16.57 4.48
CA PRO A 202 -8.11 15.17 4.83
C PRO A 202 -7.52 14.37 3.66
N LEU A 203 -6.49 13.56 3.94
CA LEU A 203 -5.78 12.80 2.90
C LEU A 203 -6.71 11.84 2.17
N ARG A 204 -7.58 11.14 2.92
CA ARG A 204 -8.57 10.23 2.35
C ARG A 204 -9.42 10.94 1.30
N THR A 205 -9.99 12.10 1.61
CA THR A 205 -10.84 12.89 0.69
C THR A 205 -10.08 13.26 -0.58
N GLN A 206 -8.81 13.64 -0.46
CA GLN A 206 -7.98 13.97 -1.62
C GLN A 206 -7.70 12.76 -2.50
N LEU A 207 -7.40 11.60 -1.89
CA LEU A 207 -7.16 10.36 -2.62
C LEU A 207 -8.44 9.89 -3.33
N GLU A 208 -9.57 9.91 -2.67
CA GLU A 208 -10.87 9.55 -3.25
C GLU A 208 -11.21 10.48 -4.42
N SER A 209 -11.01 11.80 -4.27
CA SER A 209 -11.24 12.77 -5.35
C SER A 209 -10.39 12.49 -6.60
N VAL A 210 -9.13 12.07 -6.47
CA VAL A 210 -8.30 11.75 -7.64
C VAL A 210 -8.59 10.37 -8.21
N LEU A 211 -9.07 9.43 -7.39
CA LEU A 211 -9.50 8.10 -7.82
C LEU A 211 -10.82 8.13 -8.60
N ASP A 212 -11.77 8.97 -8.17
CA ASP A 212 -13.09 9.13 -8.79
C ASP A 212 -13.09 10.17 -9.92
N GLY A 213 -11.99 10.91 -10.06
CA GLY A 213 -11.82 11.97 -11.04
C GLY A 213 -11.71 11.47 -12.48
N SER A 214 -11.69 12.42 -13.43
CA SER A 214 -11.65 12.19 -14.89
C SER A 214 -10.33 11.58 -15.41
N GLY A 215 -9.53 10.96 -14.55
CA GLY A 215 -8.25 10.34 -14.89
C GLY A 215 -7.06 11.32 -14.89
N PRO A 216 -5.86 10.83 -15.19
CA PRO A 216 -4.65 11.64 -15.20
C PRO A 216 -4.71 12.71 -16.30
N PRO A 217 -3.92 13.81 -16.17
CA PRO A 217 -3.80 14.83 -17.20
C PRO A 217 -3.46 14.22 -18.57
N ARG A 218 -4.04 14.77 -19.64
CA ARG A 218 -3.69 14.39 -21.01
C ARG A 218 -2.24 14.74 -21.31
N GLY A 219 -1.59 13.96 -22.17
CA GLY A 219 -0.22 14.20 -22.63
C GLY A 219 0.81 13.19 -22.17
N PRO A 220 0.88 12.77 -20.89
CA PRO A 220 1.90 11.79 -20.48
C PRO A 220 1.87 10.49 -21.28
N ALA A 221 0.68 9.92 -21.51
CA ALA A 221 0.53 8.68 -22.30
C ALA A 221 0.93 8.86 -23.78
N GLU A 222 0.65 10.03 -24.33
CA GLU A 222 0.93 10.36 -25.74
C GLU A 222 2.41 10.72 -25.97
N LEU A 223 3.03 11.40 -24.96
CA LEU A 223 4.37 12.01 -25.11
C LEU A 223 5.50 11.18 -24.48
N VAL A 224 5.19 10.07 -23.78
CA VAL A 224 6.20 9.19 -23.19
C VAL A 224 6.95 8.37 -24.24
N SER A 225 6.27 7.94 -25.31
CA SER A 225 6.87 7.19 -26.43
C SER A 225 6.06 7.40 -27.70
N SER A 226 6.74 7.73 -28.80
CA SER A 226 6.11 7.86 -30.12
C SER A 226 5.93 6.53 -30.84
N VAL A 227 6.58 5.47 -30.37
CA VAL A 227 6.60 4.14 -30.99
C VAL A 227 6.38 3.03 -29.93
N PRO A 228 5.23 3.01 -29.24
CA PRO A 228 4.98 2.05 -28.18
C PRO A 228 5.16 0.59 -28.64
N GLY A 229 5.82 -0.22 -27.82
CA GLY A 229 6.09 -1.64 -28.08
C GLY A 229 7.23 -1.90 -29.07
N ARG A 230 7.89 -0.88 -29.61
CA ARG A 230 8.93 -1.03 -30.63
C ARG A 230 10.34 -0.65 -30.18
N ALA A 231 10.49 -0.11 -28.98
CA ALA A 231 11.76 0.44 -28.52
C ALA A 231 12.89 -0.61 -28.57
N ALA A 232 12.66 -1.82 -28.10
CA ALA A 232 13.67 -2.88 -28.12
C ALA A 232 14.18 -3.19 -29.54
N ALA A 233 13.28 -3.30 -30.51
CA ALA A 233 13.65 -3.60 -31.91
C ALA A 233 14.42 -2.44 -32.55
N LEU A 234 13.98 -1.21 -32.33
CA LEU A 234 14.64 -0.02 -32.88
C LEU A 234 16.03 0.19 -32.27
N LEU A 235 16.16 0.03 -30.95
CA LEU A 235 17.44 0.13 -30.28
C LEU A 235 18.41 -0.96 -30.70
N ARG A 236 17.94 -2.22 -30.78
CA ARG A 236 18.79 -3.34 -31.22
C ARG A 236 19.32 -3.10 -32.64
N ARG A 237 18.44 -2.74 -33.57
CA ARG A 237 18.85 -2.41 -34.94
C ARG A 237 19.94 -1.35 -34.94
N HIS A 238 19.72 -0.24 -34.24
CA HIS A 238 20.66 0.84 -34.17
C HIS A 238 22.03 0.42 -33.56
N PHE A 239 22.02 -0.40 -32.52
CA PHE A 239 23.26 -0.92 -31.93
C PHE A 239 24.02 -1.83 -32.90
N TYR A 240 23.34 -2.69 -33.66
CA TYR A 240 23.99 -3.54 -34.66
C TYR A 240 24.54 -2.73 -35.84
N GLU A 241 23.87 -1.65 -36.22
CA GLU A 241 24.38 -0.69 -37.24
C GLU A 241 25.65 -0.02 -36.74
N LEU A 242 25.70 0.47 -35.48
CA LEU A 242 26.90 1.12 -34.90
C LEU A 242 28.09 0.17 -34.79
N ILE A 243 27.86 -1.10 -34.40
CA ILE A 243 28.96 -2.09 -34.29
C ILE A 243 29.32 -2.73 -35.63
N GLY A 244 28.58 -2.47 -36.69
CA GLY A 244 28.90 -2.91 -38.06
C GLY A 244 28.77 -4.40 -38.29
N ILE A 245 27.90 -5.10 -37.59
CA ILE A 245 27.62 -6.54 -37.78
C ILE A 245 26.14 -6.77 -38.12
N PRO A 246 25.79 -7.88 -38.83
CA PRO A 246 24.40 -8.21 -39.15
C PRO A 246 23.54 -8.37 -37.89
N GLU A 247 22.34 -7.77 -37.91
CA GLU A 247 21.35 -7.97 -36.86
C GLU A 247 20.79 -9.40 -36.91
N PRO A 248 20.66 -10.13 -35.77
CA PRO A 248 20.03 -11.44 -35.73
C PRO A 248 18.56 -11.39 -36.20
N PRO A 249 18.07 -12.43 -36.90
CA PRO A 249 16.71 -12.48 -37.43
C PRO A 249 15.63 -12.66 -36.34
N GLU A 250 15.99 -13.14 -35.14
CA GLU A 250 15.07 -13.35 -34.04
C GLU A 250 14.50 -12.00 -33.54
N PRO A 251 13.24 -11.96 -33.04
CA PRO A 251 12.67 -10.75 -32.49
C PRO A 251 13.49 -10.17 -31.30
N ALA A 252 13.60 -8.86 -31.23
CA ALA A 252 14.13 -8.18 -30.05
C ALA A 252 13.05 -8.21 -28.96
N LEU A 253 13.29 -8.99 -27.91
CA LEU A 253 12.35 -9.15 -26.79
C LEU A 253 12.83 -8.36 -25.58
N LEU A 254 11.90 -7.79 -24.84
CA LEU A 254 12.14 -7.22 -23.52
C LEU A 254 11.94 -8.32 -22.45
N ASP A 255 12.87 -8.40 -21.50
CA ASP A 255 12.72 -9.29 -20.36
C ASP A 255 11.43 -8.97 -19.59
N PRO A 256 10.62 -9.98 -19.22
CA PRO A 256 9.45 -9.77 -18.40
C PRO A 256 9.85 -9.20 -17.03
N LEU A 257 8.96 -8.39 -16.43
CA LEU A 257 9.18 -7.94 -15.06
C LEU A 257 9.04 -9.13 -14.08
N PRO A 258 10.05 -9.39 -13.22
CA PRO A 258 9.95 -10.43 -12.20
C PRO A 258 8.91 -10.04 -11.14
N LEU A 259 8.60 -10.94 -10.20
CA LEU A 259 7.85 -10.55 -9.01
C LEU A 259 8.66 -9.53 -8.19
N PRO A 260 8.02 -8.50 -7.61
CA PRO A 260 8.72 -7.58 -6.73
C PRO A 260 9.23 -8.33 -5.50
N ALA A 261 10.43 -7.97 -5.05
CA ALA A 261 10.90 -8.40 -3.74
C ALA A 261 10.00 -7.81 -2.66
N TYR A 262 9.57 -8.63 -1.72
CA TYR A 262 8.72 -8.21 -0.61
C TYR A 262 9.38 -8.58 0.71
N GLU A 263 9.65 -7.55 1.53
CA GLU A 263 10.09 -7.71 2.91
C GLU A 263 8.86 -7.61 3.80
N ARG A 264 8.46 -8.72 4.43
CA ARG A 264 7.34 -8.70 5.38
C ARG A 264 7.71 -7.82 6.57
N VAL A 265 6.93 -6.79 6.81
CA VAL A 265 7.06 -5.92 7.97
C VAL A 265 6.07 -6.38 9.04
N GLU A 266 6.55 -6.62 10.25
CA GLU A 266 5.70 -6.85 11.41
C GLU A 266 4.97 -5.56 11.77
N ARG A 267 3.64 -5.58 11.69
CA ARG A 267 2.78 -4.44 12.01
C ARG A 267 2.49 -4.42 13.49
N THR A 268 3.38 -3.79 14.24
CA THR A 268 3.32 -3.72 15.71
C THR A 268 2.91 -2.34 16.22
N ALA A 269 2.58 -1.39 15.33
CA ALA A 269 2.05 -0.10 15.75
C ALA A 269 0.68 -0.30 16.43
N PRO A 270 0.45 0.38 17.57
CA PRO A 270 -0.87 0.41 18.19
C PRO A 270 -1.92 0.94 17.24
N THR A 271 -3.09 0.36 17.28
CA THR A 271 -4.18 0.64 16.34
C THR A 271 -5.39 1.18 17.09
N ARG A 272 -5.83 2.38 16.74
CA ARG A 272 -7.13 2.88 17.15
C ARG A 272 -8.20 2.31 16.24
N VAL A 273 -9.20 1.72 16.85
CA VAL A 273 -10.30 1.07 16.15
C VAL A 273 -11.58 1.84 16.42
N THR A 274 -12.31 2.18 15.36
CA THR A 274 -13.66 2.73 15.45
C THR A 274 -14.67 1.67 15.02
N THR A 275 -15.74 1.51 15.78
CA THR A 275 -16.76 0.50 15.53
C THR A 275 -18.17 1.07 15.58
N ARG A 276 -19.07 0.50 14.77
CA ARG A 276 -20.51 0.77 14.76
C ARG A 276 -21.26 -0.56 14.69
N LEU A 277 -22.43 -0.62 15.30
CA LEU A 277 -23.27 -1.81 15.36
C LEU A 277 -24.62 -1.54 14.69
N PRO A 278 -24.67 -1.52 13.34
CA PRO A 278 -25.86 -1.09 12.60
C PRO A 278 -27.02 -2.08 12.69
N GLY A 279 -26.74 -3.36 12.92
CA GLY A 279 -27.76 -4.40 12.93
C GLY A 279 -27.44 -5.58 13.84
N ALA A 280 -28.30 -6.60 13.81
CA ALA A 280 -28.11 -7.83 14.55
C ALA A 280 -26.98 -8.66 13.95
N GLY A 281 -25.85 -8.77 14.67
CA GLY A 281 -24.66 -9.50 14.22
C GLY A 281 -23.84 -8.76 13.17
N GLU A 282 -24.17 -7.50 12.83
CA GLU A 282 -23.39 -6.65 11.93
C GLU A 282 -22.51 -5.70 12.73
N ILE A 283 -21.22 -5.63 12.38
CA ILE A 283 -20.23 -4.78 13.02
C ILE A 283 -19.39 -4.09 11.93
N GLU A 284 -19.47 -2.77 11.88
CA GLU A 284 -18.59 -1.95 11.05
C GLU A 284 -17.30 -1.67 11.83
N VAL A 285 -16.15 -1.85 11.20
CA VAL A 285 -14.83 -1.67 11.82
C VAL A 285 -13.92 -0.90 10.91
N SER A 286 -13.29 0.15 11.45
CA SER A 286 -12.22 0.91 10.80
C SER A 286 -11.02 0.97 11.73
N ARG A 287 -9.83 0.56 11.24
CA ARG A 287 -8.60 0.48 12.03
C ARG A 287 -7.56 1.47 11.51
N TYR A 288 -7.02 2.30 12.39
CA TYR A 288 -6.01 3.32 12.09
C TYR A 288 -4.74 3.03 12.90
N ALA A 289 -3.60 2.91 12.26
CA ALA A 289 -2.32 2.60 12.91
C ALA A 289 -1.71 3.86 13.57
N ASP A 290 -2.53 4.62 14.29
CA ASP A 290 -2.16 5.79 15.09
C ASP A 290 -3.01 5.82 16.37
N PRO A 291 -2.39 5.63 17.56
CA PRO A 291 -3.14 5.63 18.82
C PRO A 291 -3.50 7.03 19.32
N VAL A 292 -2.86 8.08 18.82
CA VAL A 292 -2.93 9.45 19.37
C VAL A 292 -3.99 10.29 18.68
N SER A 293 -4.04 10.25 17.35
CA SER A 293 -4.98 11.06 16.58
C SER A 293 -6.41 10.57 16.78
N PRO A 294 -7.39 11.48 16.96
CA PRO A 294 -8.80 11.07 16.97
C PRO A 294 -9.14 10.41 15.64
N PRO A 295 -9.84 9.27 15.65
CA PRO A 295 -10.21 8.62 14.41
C PRO A 295 -11.21 9.49 13.65
N PRO A 296 -11.14 9.54 12.31
CA PRO A 296 -12.15 10.20 11.52
C PRO A 296 -13.48 9.41 11.59
N GLY A 297 -14.60 10.14 11.73
CA GLY A 297 -15.93 9.54 11.72
C GLY A 297 -16.56 9.34 13.10
N GLU A 298 -17.80 8.83 13.08
CA GLU A 298 -18.60 8.54 14.27
C GLU A 298 -18.47 7.04 14.64
N GLY A 299 -18.60 6.73 15.94
CA GLY A 299 -18.59 5.36 16.46
C GLY A 299 -17.91 5.26 17.81
N GLU A 300 -18.01 4.08 18.42
CA GLU A 300 -17.27 3.77 19.65
C GLU A 300 -15.83 3.41 19.30
N ALA A 301 -14.91 3.96 20.08
CA ALA A 301 -13.48 3.76 19.86
C ALA A 301 -12.84 2.87 20.93
N HIS A 302 -11.92 2.00 20.51
CA HIS A 302 -11.08 1.23 21.41
C HIS A 302 -9.66 1.10 20.86
N LEU A 303 -8.73 0.65 21.71
CA LEU A 303 -7.34 0.49 21.38
C LEU A 303 -6.98 -0.98 21.22
N ALA A 304 -6.58 -1.38 20.02
CA ALA A 304 -6.06 -2.71 19.73
C ALA A 304 -4.55 -2.67 19.52
N VAL A 305 -3.79 -3.47 20.27
CA VAL A 305 -2.34 -3.39 20.34
C VAL A 305 -1.70 -4.75 20.12
N HIS A 306 -0.68 -4.81 19.25
CA HIS A 306 0.15 -6.00 19.12
C HIS A 306 1.03 -6.17 20.37
N GLU A 307 1.18 -7.40 20.89
CA GLU A 307 1.98 -7.67 22.10
C GLU A 307 3.43 -7.13 22.00
N ASP A 308 4.04 -7.22 20.81
CA ASP A 308 5.40 -6.77 20.53
C ASP A 308 5.48 -5.28 20.14
N THR A 309 4.52 -4.45 20.56
CA THR A 309 4.63 -3.00 20.38
C THR A 309 5.83 -2.43 21.12
N LEU A 310 6.44 -1.37 20.56
CA LEU A 310 7.56 -0.67 21.23
C LEU A 310 7.11 0.26 22.36
N ASP A 311 5.81 0.50 22.51
CA ASP A 311 5.26 1.40 23.52
C ASP A 311 4.55 0.62 24.63
N PRO A 312 5.26 0.33 25.75
CA PRO A 312 4.68 -0.40 26.87
C PRO A 312 3.57 0.39 27.57
N GLY A 313 3.59 1.73 27.52
CA GLY A 313 2.54 2.56 28.08
C GLY A 313 1.22 2.41 27.32
N VAL A 314 1.29 2.36 25.99
CA VAL A 314 0.13 2.12 25.14
C VAL A 314 -0.35 0.67 25.26
N LEU A 315 0.57 -0.30 25.41
CA LEU A 315 0.19 -1.70 25.65
C LEU A 315 -0.61 -1.86 26.95
N ALA A 316 -0.21 -1.14 28.02
CA ALA A 316 -0.90 -1.19 29.29
C ALA A 316 -2.33 -0.61 29.25
N LEU A 317 -2.63 0.24 28.27
CA LEU A 317 -3.96 0.86 28.06
C LEU A 317 -4.80 0.13 27.01
N ALA A 318 -4.32 -0.99 26.48
CA ALA A 318 -4.98 -1.69 25.39
C ALA A 318 -6.28 -2.38 25.84
N ASP A 319 -7.35 -2.12 25.12
CA ASP A 319 -8.63 -2.84 25.25
C ASP A 319 -8.55 -4.25 24.65
N VAL A 320 -7.84 -4.35 23.51
CA VAL A 320 -7.58 -5.61 22.80
C VAL A 320 -6.08 -5.80 22.63
N ILE A 321 -5.53 -6.92 23.10
CA ILE A 321 -4.14 -7.31 22.84
C ILE A 321 -4.14 -8.50 21.90
N TYR A 322 -3.36 -8.41 20.82
CA TYR A 322 -3.27 -9.49 19.85
C TYR A 322 -1.84 -9.81 19.46
N ARG A 323 -1.63 -11.00 18.90
CA ARG A 323 -0.39 -11.43 18.26
C ARG A 323 -0.65 -12.35 17.07
N TYR A 324 0.35 -12.49 16.20
CA TYR A 324 0.39 -13.50 15.15
C TYR A 324 1.43 -14.56 15.48
N GLY A 325 1.19 -15.82 15.08
CA GLY A 325 2.17 -16.88 15.22
C GLY A 325 1.63 -18.28 14.94
N ALA A 326 2.53 -19.27 14.95
CA ALA A 326 2.14 -20.67 14.83
C ALA A 326 1.37 -21.13 16.07
N ALA A 327 0.31 -21.90 15.87
CA ALA A 327 -0.53 -22.39 16.97
C ALA A 327 0.20 -23.36 17.91
N ASP A 328 1.22 -24.03 17.40
CA ASP A 328 2.06 -25.01 18.09
C ASP A 328 3.41 -24.45 18.57
N ASP A 329 3.61 -23.13 18.50
CA ASP A 329 4.83 -22.50 18.99
C ASP A 329 4.96 -22.71 20.51
N VAL A 330 5.95 -23.51 20.88
CA VAL A 330 6.19 -23.91 22.28
C VAL A 330 6.46 -22.74 23.23
N ARG A 331 6.92 -21.60 22.70
CA ARG A 331 7.19 -20.38 23.47
C ARG A 331 5.94 -19.80 24.11
N PHE A 332 4.78 -20.03 23.50
CA PHE A 332 3.50 -19.46 23.93
C PHE A 332 2.56 -20.50 24.57
N GLY A 333 2.90 -21.79 24.52
CA GLY A 333 2.07 -22.85 25.10
C GLY A 333 0.71 -23.00 24.42
N GLY A 334 0.58 -22.46 23.20
CA GLY A 334 -0.63 -22.46 22.40
C GLY A 334 -1.57 -21.27 22.65
N PRO A 335 -2.50 -20.99 21.69
CA PRO A 335 -3.37 -19.83 21.71
C PRO A 335 -4.20 -19.65 22.98
N GLY A 336 -4.75 -20.76 23.50
CA GLY A 336 -5.60 -20.74 24.71
C GLY A 336 -4.86 -20.36 25.97
N ARG A 337 -3.60 -20.84 26.14
CA ARG A 337 -2.75 -20.49 27.27
C ARG A 337 -2.26 -19.05 27.17
N TRP A 338 -1.75 -18.67 26.01
CA TRP A 338 -1.27 -17.31 25.78
C TRP A 338 -2.37 -16.26 26.06
N THR A 339 -3.61 -16.47 25.55
CA THR A 339 -4.71 -15.53 25.80
C THR A 339 -5.06 -15.40 27.29
N ALA A 340 -4.94 -16.48 28.07
CA ALA A 340 -5.14 -16.44 29.51
C ALA A 340 -4.02 -15.65 30.22
N GLU A 341 -2.75 -15.93 29.89
CA GLU A 341 -1.59 -15.25 30.46
C GLU A 341 -1.58 -13.75 30.16
N VAL A 342 -2.02 -13.32 28.96
CA VAL A 342 -2.14 -11.89 28.63
C VAL A 342 -3.19 -11.23 29.50
N LEU A 343 -4.37 -11.82 29.64
CA LEU A 343 -5.44 -11.25 30.47
C LEU A 343 -5.07 -11.19 31.95
N ASP A 344 -4.28 -12.13 32.46
CA ASP A 344 -3.78 -12.11 33.84
C ASP A 344 -2.74 -10.97 34.04
N ARG A 345 -1.85 -10.75 33.08
CA ARG A 345 -0.80 -9.72 33.17
C ARG A 345 -1.30 -8.31 32.90
N MET A 346 -2.35 -8.15 32.10
CA MET A 346 -2.86 -6.86 31.61
C MET A 346 -4.29 -6.61 32.14
N PRO A 347 -4.45 -6.02 33.34
CA PRO A 347 -5.75 -5.89 33.97
C PRO A 347 -6.77 -5.04 33.19
N GLU A 348 -6.30 -4.05 32.43
CA GLU A 348 -7.16 -3.19 31.60
C GLU A 348 -7.60 -3.86 30.28
N CYS A 349 -6.90 -4.91 29.83
CA CYS A 349 -7.25 -5.61 28.60
C CYS A 349 -8.54 -6.38 28.75
N GLY A 350 -9.53 -6.04 27.92
CA GLY A 350 -10.85 -6.72 27.88
C GLY A 350 -10.86 -7.97 27.04
N LEU A 351 -9.97 -8.09 26.03
CA LEU A 351 -9.92 -9.22 25.11
C LEU A 351 -8.50 -9.50 24.63
N ALA A 352 -8.06 -10.75 24.71
CA ALA A 352 -6.81 -11.22 24.11
C ALA A 352 -7.09 -12.12 22.90
N ALA A 353 -6.32 -11.95 21.79
CA ALA A 353 -6.51 -12.66 20.55
C ALA A 353 -5.22 -13.18 19.93
N PHE A 354 -5.17 -14.47 19.63
CA PHE A 354 -4.05 -15.12 18.93
C PHE A 354 -4.46 -15.45 17.50
N VAL A 355 -3.82 -14.82 16.53
CA VAL A 355 -4.03 -15.07 15.09
C VAL A 355 -3.02 -16.11 14.64
N THR A 356 -3.50 -17.25 14.21
CA THR A 356 -2.69 -18.38 13.77
C THR A 356 -2.24 -18.23 12.32
N ASP A 357 -1.15 -18.89 11.93
CA ASP A 357 -0.58 -18.79 10.57
C ASP A 357 -1.54 -19.30 9.48
N ASP A 358 -2.47 -20.21 9.83
CA ASP A 358 -3.53 -20.66 8.95
C ASP A 358 -4.70 -19.66 8.80
N GLY A 359 -4.61 -18.51 9.48
CA GLY A 359 -5.52 -17.37 9.33
C GLY A 359 -6.77 -17.45 10.18
N ARG A 360 -6.79 -18.29 11.24
CA ARG A 360 -7.84 -18.32 12.25
C ARG A 360 -7.48 -17.40 13.42
N CYS A 361 -8.49 -16.89 14.11
CA CYS A 361 -8.30 -16.06 15.29
C CYS A 361 -8.90 -16.76 16.52
N VAL A 362 -8.06 -17.06 17.49
CA VAL A 362 -8.49 -17.62 18.78
C VAL A 362 -8.51 -16.49 19.80
N ALA A 363 -9.70 -16.17 20.33
CA ALA A 363 -9.89 -15.02 21.22
C ALA A 363 -10.49 -15.43 22.58
N ARG A 364 -10.15 -14.67 23.61
CA ARG A 364 -10.72 -14.79 24.95
C ARG A 364 -11.08 -13.43 25.50
N ALA A 365 -12.33 -13.21 25.84
CA ALA A 365 -12.74 -12.05 26.61
C ALA A 365 -12.47 -12.27 28.10
N ARG A 366 -12.24 -11.19 28.86
CA ARG A 366 -12.04 -11.26 30.30
C ARG A 366 -13.28 -11.90 30.99
N GLY A 367 -13.03 -12.95 31.76
CA GLY A 367 -14.10 -13.74 32.41
C GLY A 367 -14.95 -14.58 31.46
N GLY A 368 -14.63 -14.62 30.17
CA GLY A 368 -15.36 -15.36 29.15
C GLY A 368 -14.69 -16.66 28.69
N PRO A 369 -15.39 -17.45 27.88
CA PRO A 369 -14.83 -18.66 27.28
C PRO A 369 -13.81 -18.32 26.18
N LEU A 370 -13.00 -19.31 25.83
CA LEU A 370 -12.18 -19.26 24.60
C LEU A 370 -13.08 -19.45 23.38
N VAL A 371 -12.89 -18.66 22.34
CA VAL A 371 -13.66 -18.75 21.10
C VAL A 371 -12.72 -18.80 19.89
N LEU A 372 -13.15 -19.55 18.88
CA LEU A 372 -12.57 -19.51 17.53
C LEU A 372 -13.41 -18.58 16.66
N LEU A 373 -12.74 -17.63 16.03
CA LEU A 373 -13.27 -16.74 15.02
C LEU A 373 -12.68 -17.17 13.67
N ASP A 374 -13.52 -17.69 12.79
CA ASP A 374 -13.07 -18.20 11.49
C ASP A 374 -13.92 -17.62 10.37
N GLY A 375 -13.30 -17.30 9.25
CA GLY A 375 -14.05 -16.92 8.05
C GLY A 375 -15.01 -18.04 7.63
N ALA A 376 -16.25 -17.69 7.32
CA ALA A 376 -17.26 -18.69 7.00
C ALA A 376 -16.81 -19.55 5.80
N PRO A 377 -16.94 -20.90 5.88
CA PRO A 377 -16.61 -21.78 4.78
C PRO A 377 -17.53 -21.49 3.60
N GLY A 378 -16.96 -21.34 2.41
CA GLY A 378 -17.70 -21.09 1.16
C GLY A 378 -17.55 -19.67 0.58
N ALA A 379 -16.85 -18.76 1.23
CA ALA A 379 -16.42 -17.54 0.57
C ALA A 379 -15.35 -17.89 -0.48
N GLU A 380 -15.66 -17.68 -1.76
CA GLU A 380 -14.73 -17.95 -2.88
C GLU A 380 -13.43 -17.11 -2.85
N VAL A 381 -13.31 -16.18 -1.89
CA VAL A 381 -12.15 -15.30 -1.75
C VAL A 381 -11.36 -15.69 -0.51
N PRO A 382 -10.21 -16.37 -0.67
CA PRO A 382 -9.36 -16.74 0.46
C PRO A 382 -8.77 -15.47 1.11
N ARG A 383 -8.99 -15.31 2.43
CA ARG A 383 -8.35 -14.33 3.31
C ARG A 383 -8.49 -12.86 2.87
N SER A 384 -9.72 -12.41 2.63
CA SER A 384 -10.00 -11.01 2.27
C SER A 384 -9.77 -10.03 3.45
N ALA A 385 -9.84 -10.49 4.71
CA ALA A 385 -9.62 -9.68 5.89
C ALA A 385 -8.46 -10.17 6.76
N ASP A 386 -7.94 -9.27 7.58
CA ASP A 386 -7.02 -9.59 8.67
C ASP A 386 -7.80 -10.22 9.83
N PRO A 387 -7.47 -11.44 10.29
CA PRO A 387 -8.24 -12.06 11.38
C PRO A 387 -8.19 -11.29 12.70
N ALA A 388 -7.18 -10.43 12.94
CA ALA A 388 -7.16 -9.53 14.11
C ALA A 388 -8.30 -8.49 14.09
N LEU A 389 -8.88 -8.20 12.91
CA LEU A 389 -10.09 -7.40 12.76
C LEU A 389 -11.29 -8.03 13.49
N PHE A 390 -11.39 -9.36 13.44
CA PHE A 390 -12.50 -10.09 14.06
C PHE A 390 -12.45 -10.01 15.59
N ALA A 391 -11.25 -9.93 16.19
CA ALA A 391 -11.09 -9.70 17.61
C ALA A 391 -11.64 -8.33 18.04
N SER A 392 -11.36 -7.28 17.28
CA SER A 392 -11.91 -5.94 17.52
C SER A 392 -13.44 -5.90 17.35
N ALA A 393 -13.98 -6.61 16.37
CA ALA A 393 -15.42 -6.73 16.17
C ALA A 393 -16.09 -7.45 17.36
N LEU A 394 -15.49 -8.56 17.82
CA LEU A 394 -15.98 -9.29 19.01
C LEU A 394 -15.92 -8.42 20.26
N TYR A 395 -14.82 -7.69 20.47
CA TYR A 395 -14.70 -6.77 21.59
C TYR A 395 -15.82 -5.72 21.59
N ALA A 396 -16.02 -5.05 20.46
CA ALA A 396 -17.06 -4.02 20.33
C ALA A 396 -18.48 -4.59 20.63
N TRP A 397 -18.77 -5.81 20.16
CA TRP A 397 -20.04 -6.47 20.44
C TRP A 397 -20.25 -6.71 21.95
N LEU A 398 -19.23 -7.23 22.63
CA LEU A 398 -19.28 -7.52 24.06
C LEU A 398 -19.29 -6.23 24.91
N ALA A 399 -18.50 -5.22 24.55
CA ALA A 399 -18.47 -3.92 25.20
C ALA A 399 -19.82 -3.19 25.14
N ALA A 400 -20.59 -3.40 24.07
CA ALA A 400 -21.98 -2.94 23.95
C ALA A 400 -22.98 -3.74 24.79
N GLY A 401 -22.52 -4.65 25.65
CA GLY A 401 -23.37 -5.48 26.54
C GLY A 401 -24.14 -6.60 25.82
N LYS A 402 -23.80 -6.91 24.57
CA LYS A 402 -24.49 -7.94 23.79
C LYS A 402 -23.94 -9.36 24.09
N SER A 403 -24.77 -10.38 23.88
CA SER A 403 -24.43 -11.74 24.23
C SER A 403 -23.53 -12.44 23.24
N LEU A 404 -22.46 -13.10 23.74
CA LEU A 404 -21.66 -14.03 22.93
C LEU A 404 -22.50 -15.17 22.34
N ARG A 405 -23.54 -15.60 23.02
CA ARG A 405 -24.43 -16.69 22.58
C ARG A 405 -25.11 -16.33 21.25
N ASP A 406 -25.48 -15.08 21.07
CA ASP A 406 -26.14 -14.63 19.83
C ASP A 406 -25.20 -14.78 18.64
N LEU A 407 -23.89 -14.40 18.80
CA LEU A 407 -22.88 -14.60 17.78
C LEU A 407 -22.51 -16.07 17.55
N ALA A 408 -22.51 -16.88 18.61
CA ALA A 408 -22.25 -18.31 18.48
C ALA A 408 -23.36 -19.04 17.71
N SER A 409 -24.60 -18.54 17.79
CA SER A 409 -25.75 -19.13 17.07
C SER A 409 -25.87 -18.66 15.62
N ASN A 410 -25.54 -17.40 15.34
CA ASN A 410 -25.82 -16.73 14.05
C ASN A 410 -24.57 -16.32 13.27
N GLY A 411 -23.37 -16.37 13.88
CA GLY A 411 -22.17 -15.75 13.36
C GLY A 411 -22.21 -14.22 13.47
N MET A 412 -21.21 -13.59 12.88
CA MET A 412 -21.17 -12.13 12.72
C MET A 412 -20.76 -11.75 11.29
N THR A 413 -21.23 -10.59 10.84
CA THR A 413 -20.77 -9.95 9.61
C THR A 413 -19.96 -8.72 9.97
N VAL A 414 -18.68 -8.73 9.64
CA VAL A 414 -17.78 -7.60 9.86
C VAL A 414 -17.64 -6.83 8.57
N TRP A 415 -17.94 -5.55 8.62
CA TRP A 415 -17.83 -4.65 7.48
C TRP A 415 -16.55 -3.81 7.58
N THR A 416 -15.80 -3.73 6.49
CA THR A 416 -14.68 -2.79 6.30
C THR A 416 -14.98 -1.86 5.13
N GLY A 417 -14.55 -0.62 5.21
CA GLY A 417 -14.94 0.41 4.26
C GLY A 417 -16.07 1.28 4.81
N THR A 418 -15.95 2.59 4.65
CA THR A 418 -16.99 3.52 5.08
C THR A 418 -17.99 3.71 3.95
N GLY A 419 -19.04 2.91 3.98
CA GLY A 419 -20.27 3.24 3.26
C GLY A 419 -20.93 4.46 3.91
N THR A 420 -21.03 5.57 3.17
CA THR A 420 -21.80 6.75 3.59
C THR A 420 -23.26 6.66 3.19
N GLY A 421 -23.68 5.55 2.59
CA GLY A 421 -25.01 5.38 2.00
C GLY A 421 -25.94 4.49 2.83
N THR A 422 -27.19 4.88 2.90
CA THR A 422 -28.33 4.09 3.41
C THR A 422 -28.75 2.98 2.43
N GLU A 423 -28.06 2.74 1.35
CA GLU A 423 -28.42 1.76 0.33
C GLU A 423 -27.88 0.37 0.65
N THR A 424 -28.78 -0.55 0.83
CA THR A 424 -28.55 -1.95 1.26
C THR A 424 -28.28 -2.94 0.12
N GLU A 425 -28.04 -2.49 -1.10
CA GLU A 425 -27.73 -3.40 -2.19
C GLU A 425 -26.28 -3.90 -2.09
N THR A 426 -26.15 -5.18 -1.80
CA THR A 426 -24.86 -5.89 -1.75
C THR A 426 -24.73 -6.69 -3.05
N THR A 427 -23.60 -6.53 -3.73
CA THR A 427 -23.27 -7.33 -4.92
C THR A 427 -22.99 -8.79 -4.56
N ALA A 428 -22.98 -9.68 -5.55
CA ALA A 428 -22.78 -11.12 -5.34
C ALA A 428 -21.41 -11.47 -4.69
N ASP A 429 -20.42 -10.58 -4.81
CA ASP A 429 -19.08 -10.71 -4.20
C ASP A 429 -19.00 -10.19 -2.74
N GLY A 430 -20.11 -9.71 -2.18
CA GLY A 430 -20.16 -9.21 -0.80
C GLY A 430 -19.73 -7.75 -0.64
N THR A 431 -19.60 -6.99 -1.73
CA THR A 431 -19.30 -5.57 -1.69
C THR A 431 -20.58 -4.75 -1.77
N ARG A 432 -20.75 -3.72 -0.93
CA ARG A 432 -21.83 -2.73 -1.07
C ARG A 432 -21.54 -1.77 -2.22
N ALA A 433 -22.59 -1.12 -2.74
CA ALA A 433 -22.47 -0.09 -3.78
C ALA A 433 -21.52 1.07 -3.40
N ASP A 434 -21.34 1.30 -2.11
CA ASP A 434 -20.42 2.29 -1.51
C ASP A 434 -18.97 1.78 -1.32
N GLY A 435 -18.65 0.56 -1.77
CA GLY A 435 -17.32 -0.05 -1.69
C GLY A 435 -17.01 -0.75 -0.36
N ALA A 436 -17.95 -0.83 0.58
CA ALA A 436 -17.75 -1.58 1.83
C ALA A 436 -17.75 -3.10 1.57
N CYS A 437 -16.77 -3.80 2.17
CA CYS A 437 -16.61 -5.25 2.05
C CYS A 437 -17.16 -5.97 3.28
N ALA A 438 -17.98 -7.02 3.05
CA ALA A 438 -18.50 -7.88 4.10
C ALA A 438 -17.60 -9.10 4.34
N HIS A 439 -17.32 -9.38 5.60
CA HIS A 439 -16.61 -10.58 6.04
C HIS A 439 -17.52 -11.37 6.98
N ARG A 440 -18.02 -12.50 6.53
CA ARG A 440 -18.80 -13.42 7.38
C ARG A 440 -17.87 -14.23 8.25
N VAL A 441 -18.12 -14.24 9.56
CA VAL A 441 -17.29 -14.88 10.57
C VAL A 441 -18.13 -15.80 11.44
N SER A 442 -17.73 -17.06 11.54
CA SER A 442 -18.28 -18.00 12.52
C SER A 442 -17.64 -17.76 13.89
N VAL A 443 -18.43 -17.88 14.94
CA VAL A 443 -17.97 -17.70 16.33
C VAL A 443 -18.25 -19.01 17.08
N THR A 444 -17.19 -19.80 17.32
CA THR A 444 -17.34 -21.13 17.94
C THR A 444 -16.65 -21.15 19.31
N PRO A 445 -17.42 -21.34 20.41
CA PRO A 445 -16.83 -21.57 21.73
C PRO A 445 -15.96 -22.84 21.73
N ILE A 446 -14.76 -22.75 22.27
CA ILE A 446 -13.85 -23.88 22.44
C ILE A 446 -13.96 -24.36 23.88
N THR A 447 -14.39 -25.58 24.06
CA THR A 447 -14.34 -26.24 25.38
C THR A 447 -12.90 -26.67 25.63
N PRO A 448 -12.27 -26.26 26.77
CA PRO A 448 -10.94 -26.78 27.11
C PRO A 448 -11.01 -28.30 27.15
N ALA A 449 -10.09 -28.98 26.47
CA ALA A 449 -9.93 -30.42 26.68
C ALA A 449 -9.64 -30.64 28.16
N THR A 450 -10.43 -31.43 28.84
CA THR A 450 -10.18 -31.88 30.21
C THR A 450 -8.78 -32.54 30.19
N PRO A 451 -7.89 -32.21 31.13
CA PRO A 451 -6.63 -32.94 31.23
C PRO A 451 -7.04 -34.42 31.48
N THR A 452 -6.89 -35.24 30.47
CA THR A 452 -6.95 -36.68 30.66
C THR A 452 -5.74 -37.04 31.48
N ASP A 453 -5.97 -37.56 32.67
CA ASP A 453 -4.94 -38.18 33.50
C ASP A 453 -4.03 -39.01 32.64
N VAL A 454 -2.78 -38.62 32.59
CA VAL A 454 -1.69 -39.47 32.06
C VAL A 454 -1.46 -40.51 33.12
N PRO A 455 -1.53 -41.80 32.76
CA PRO A 455 -1.30 -42.89 33.70
C PRO A 455 0.14 -42.94 34.20
#